data_44c26960aa910a157763fce1397efe98
#
_entry.id   44c26960aa910a157763fce1397efe98
#
_cell.length_a   1.000
_cell.length_b   1.000
_cell.length_c   1.000
_cell.angle_alpha   90.00
_cell.angle_beta   90.00
_cell.angle_gamma   90.00
#
_symmetry.space_group_name_H-M   'P 1'
#
loop_
_entity.id
_entity.type
_entity.pdbx_description
1 polymer ?
#
loop_
_entity_poly.entity_id
_entity_poly.type
_entity_poly.pdbx_seq_one_letter_code
_entity_poly.pdbx_strand_id
1 'polypeptide(L)'
;MKSTLENKIAVVTGGSGAIGSAIIAALEQQGVCAVSLDMTHPAAAPFQACDVRDDGSVAAAIAKVQDTYGRLDLVVHAAGVSREAVLWKLAVEDWDFVQNVNLRGAFLLLRHAIPVMRAGEGGRIVLIGSINGSRGKFGTSAYSASKAGLIALAKTVAREVARLKILINIVEPGWVRTPLTDSLPQAVRDAALAESLVGRYVEPADVAAAVSFLCGPGAQQITGQILRVDGGQSLGSV
;
A
#
# COMPACT_ATOMS: atom_id res chain seq x y z
N MET A 1 -8.67 -26.72 -3.05
CA MET A 1 -9.77 -25.80 -2.73
C MET A 1 -9.70 -24.64 -3.70
N LYS A 2 -10.81 -24.27 -4.39
CA LYS A 2 -10.83 -23.06 -5.24
C LYS A 2 -10.53 -21.85 -4.36
N SER A 3 -9.70 -20.93 -4.85
CA SER A 3 -9.45 -19.67 -4.17
C SER A 3 -10.77 -18.89 -4.08
N THR A 4 -11.11 -18.37 -2.90
CA THR A 4 -12.32 -17.53 -2.72
C THR A 4 -12.13 -16.12 -3.31
N LEU A 5 -10.96 -15.82 -3.87
CA LEU A 5 -10.65 -14.59 -4.58
C LEU A 5 -10.77 -14.72 -6.11
N GLU A 6 -11.10 -15.91 -6.63
CA GLU A 6 -11.28 -16.15 -8.05
C GLU A 6 -12.32 -15.18 -8.66
N ASN A 7 -12.00 -14.56 -9.78
CA ASN A 7 -12.82 -13.57 -10.51
C ASN A 7 -13.08 -12.24 -9.76
N LYS A 8 -12.35 -11.93 -8.70
CA LYS A 8 -12.40 -10.63 -8.06
C LYS A 8 -11.58 -9.61 -8.86
N ILE A 9 -11.98 -8.35 -8.80
CA ILE A 9 -11.29 -7.23 -9.44
C ILE A 9 -10.56 -6.43 -8.38
N ALA A 10 -9.26 -6.23 -8.59
CA ALA A 10 -8.41 -5.42 -7.74
C ALA A 10 -7.86 -4.20 -8.47
N VAL A 11 -7.66 -3.09 -7.75
CA VAL A 11 -6.79 -2.00 -8.17
C VAL A 11 -5.60 -1.90 -7.22
N VAL A 12 -4.42 -1.67 -7.78
CA VAL A 12 -3.17 -1.51 -7.03
C VAL A 12 -2.47 -0.24 -7.49
N THR A 13 -2.47 0.82 -6.67
CA THR A 13 -1.68 2.01 -6.99
C THR A 13 -0.19 1.75 -6.77
N GLY A 14 0.67 2.36 -7.59
CA GLY A 14 2.09 2.05 -7.55
C GLY A 14 2.41 0.63 -8.03
N GLY A 15 1.56 0.07 -8.88
CA GLY A 15 1.65 -1.31 -9.35
C GLY A 15 2.90 -1.61 -10.19
N SER A 16 3.57 -0.59 -10.72
CA SER A 16 4.85 -0.72 -11.43
C SER A 16 6.07 -0.77 -10.48
N GLY A 17 5.89 -0.42 -9.20
CA GLY A 17 6.94 -0.51 -8.19
C GLY A 17 7.15 -1.94 -7.68
N ALA A 18 8.28 -2.19 -7.01
CA ALA A 18 8.67 -3.52 -6.54
C ALA A 18 7.61 -4.18 -5.61
N ILE A 19 7.06 -3.43 -4.67
CA ILE A 19 6.01 -3.94 -3.76
C ILE A 19 4.69 -4.13 -4.51
N GLY A 20 4.28 -3.12 -5.32
CA GLY A 20 3.02 -3.17 -6.06
C GLY A 20 2.98 -4.31 -7.08
N SER A 21 4.06 -4.54 -7.82
CA SER A 21 4.15 -5.63 -8.79
C SER A 21 4.12 -7.01 -8.11
N ALA A 22 4.78 -7.17 -6.95
CA ALA A 22 4.71 -8.40 -6.18
C ALA A 22 3.28 -8.66 -5.65
N ILE A 23 2.57 -7.61 -5.22
CA ILE A 23 1.17 -7.71 -4.78
C ILE A 23 0.28 -8.13 -5.94
N ILE A 24 0.42 -7.51 -7.12
CA ILE A 24 -0.33 -7.87 -8.33
C ILE A 24 -0.11 -9.35 -8.63
N ALA A 25 1.15 -9.79 -8.75
CA ALA A 25 1.48 -11.19 -9.05
C ALA A 25 0.88 -12.17 -8.02
N ALA A 26 0.91 -11.84 -6.73
CA ALA A 26 0.35 -12.69 -5.68
C ALA A 26 -1.19 -12.76 -5.72
N LEU A 27 -1.87 -11.70 -6.11
CA LEU A 27 -3.32 -11.66 -6.29
C LEU A 27 -3.72 -12.42 -7.56
N GLU A 28 -2.99 -12.27 -8.66
CA GLU A 28 -3.24 -13.00 -9.92
C GLU A 28 -3.10 -14.50 -9.75
N GLN A 29 -2.12 -14.98 -8.95
CA GLN A 29 -1.98 -16.39 -8.60
C GLN A 29 -3.22 -16.96 -7.86
N GLN A 30 -4.05 -16.10 -7.29
CA GLN A 30 -5.31 -16.49 -6.63
C GLN A 30 -6.53 -16.29 -7.54
N GLY A 31 -6.34 -15.98 -8.83
CA GLY A 31 -7.43 -15.78 -9.79
C GLY A 31 -8.06 -14.39 -9.77
N VAL A 32 -7.40 -13.40 -9.14
CA VAL A 32 -7.84 -12.00 -9.15
C VAL A 32 -7.38 -11.34 -10.45
N CYS A 33 -8.24 -10.54 -11.09
CA CYS A 33 -7.82 -9.61 -12.12
C CYS A 33 -7.32 -8.32 -11.42
N ALA A 34 -6.00 -8.12 -11.38
CA ALA A 34 -5.39 -6.99 -10.69
C ALA A 34 -4.95 -5.91 -11.69
N VAL A 35 -5.59 -4.73 -11.62
CA VAL A 35 -5.29 -3.56 -12.46
C VAL A 35 -4.27 -2.67 -11.79
N SER A 36 -3.14 -2.44 -12.44
CA SER A 36 -2.14 -1.46 -12.01
C SER A 36 -2.63 -0.04 -12.27
N LEU A 37 -2.70 0.79 -11.22
CA LEU A 37 -2.89 2.24 -11.33
C LEU A 37 -1.54 2.92 -11.10
N ASP A 38 -0.93 3.43 -12.15
CA ASP A 38 0.41 4.03 -12.08
C ASP A 38 0.60 5.07 -13.19
N MET A 39 1.62 5.88 -13.10
CA MET A 39 2.04 6.79 -14.17
C MET A 39 2.82 6.05 -15.26
N THR A 40 3.42 4.90 -14.91
CA THR A 40 4.23 4.07 -15.81
C THR A 40 3.55 2.73 -16.04
N HIS A 41 3.48 2.30 -17.29
CA HIS A 41 2.88 1.01 -17.66
C HIS A 41 3.75 -0.15 -17.14
N PRO A 42 3.21 -1.10 -16.33
CA PRO A 42 3.94 -2.29 -15.93
C PRO A 42 4.07 -3.26 -17.11
N ALA A 43 5.05 -4.16 -17.04
CA ALA A 43 5.33 -5.09 -18.15
C ALA A 43 4.23 -6.16 -18.38
N ALA A 44 3.41 -6.50 -17.38
CA ALA A 44 2.63 -7.74 -17.40
C ALA A 44 1.25 -7.71 -16.73
N ALA A 45 0.67 -6.56 -16.40
CA ALA A 45 -0.64 -6.49 -15.75
C ALA A 45 -1.62 -5.59 -16.53
N PRO A 46 -2.94 -5.78 -16.42
CA PRO A 46 -3.89 -4.76 -16.84
C PRO A 46 -3.52 -3.41 -16.22
N PHE A 47 -3.57 -2.36 -17.03
CA PHE A 47 -3.05 -1.05 -16.65
C PHE A 47 -4.04 0.07 -16.93
N GLN A 48 -4.08 1.02 -16.02
CA GLN A 48 -4.75 2.29 -16.19
C GLN A 48 -3.82 3.42 -15.71
N ALA A 49 -3.53 4.37 -16.58
CA ALA A 49 -2.73 5.54 -16.23
C ALA A 49 -3.41 6.33 -15.10
N CYS A 50 -2.65 6.63 -14.04
CA CYS A 50 -3.18 7.31 -12.86
C CYS A 50 -2.07 8.07 -12.11
N ASP A 51 -2.23 9.39 -11.99
CA ASP A 51 -1.49 10.18 -11.01
C ASP A 51 -2.33 10.24 -9.72
N VAL A 52 -1.87 9.58 -8.66
CA VAL A 52 -2.58 9.53 -7.38
C VAL A 52 -2.71 10.91 -6.71
N ARG A 53 -1.95 11.92 -7.14
CA ARG A 53 -2.01 13.29 -6.62
C ARG A 53 -3.18 14.09 -7.21
N ASP A 54 -3.70 13.67 -8.35
CA ASP A 54 -4.74 14.38 -9.10
C ASP A 54 -6.10 13.71 -8.92
N ASP A 55 -7.06 14.47 -8.41
CA ASP A 55 -8.42 13.98 -8.13
C ASP A 55 -9.14 13.47 -9.38
N GLY A 56 -9.02 14.24 -10.50
CA GLY A 56 -9.62 13.87 -11.78
C GLY A 56 -9.00 12.60 -12.38
N SER A 57 -7.67 12.45 -12.26
CA SER A 57 -6.95 11.26 -12.72
C SER A 57 -7.39 10.00 -11.95
N VAL A 58 -7.51 10.09 -10.62
CA VAL A 58 -7.97 8.97 -9.78
C VAL A 58 -9.44 8.64 -10.08
N ALA A 59 -10.30 9.66 -10.20
CA ALA A 59 -11.70 9.47 -10.54
C ALA A 59 -11.88 8.75 -11.89
N ALA A 60 -11.16 9.21 -12.93
CA ALA A 60 -11.21 8.61 -14.25
C ALA A 60 -10.69 7.17 -14.26
N ALA A 61 -9.62 6.89 -13.52
CA ALA A 61 -9.06 5.54 -13.42
C ALA A 61 -10.05 4.56 -12.75
N ILE A 62 -10.67 4.94 -11.64
CA ILE A 62 -11.68 4.11 -10.97
C ILE A 62 -12.94 3.92 -11.83
N ALA A 63 -13.42 4.98 -12.47
CA ALA A 63 -14.55 4.89 -13.40
C ALA A 63 -14.26 3.92 -14.56
N LYS A 64 -13.06 4.00 -15.15
CA LYS A 64 -12.64 3.08 -16.21
C LYS A 64 -12.61 1.62 -15.77
N VAL A 65 -12.14 1.35 -14.55
CA VAL A 65 -12.18 -0.01 -13.97
C VAL A 65 -13.63 -0.48 -13.80
N GLN A 66 -14.51 0.37 -13.26
CA GLN A 66 -15.91 0.05 -13.10
C GLN A 66 -16.59 -0.21 -14.46
N ASP A 67 -16.34 0.61 -15.47
CA ASP A 67 -16.92 0.46 -16.81
C ASP A 67 -16.44 -0.82 -17.51
N THR A 68 -15.17 -1.21 -17.27
CA THR A 68 -14.56 -2.37 -17.93
C THR A 68 -14.97 -3.68 -17.28
N TYR A 69 -15.03 -3.73 -15.94
CA TYR A 69 -15.20 -4.98 -15.20
C TYR A 69 -16.54 -5.07 -14.44
N GLY A 70 -17.32 -3.98 -14.36
CA GLY A 70 -18.61 -3.93 -13.69
C GLY A 70 -18.55 -3.99 -12.14
N ARG A 71 -17.36 -4.12 -11.56
CA ARG A 71 -17.15 -4.27 -10.12
C ARG A 71 -15.76 -3.86 -9.65
N LEU A 72 -15.63 -3.60 -8.36
CA LEU A 72 -14.34 -3.40 -7.67
C LEU A 72 -14.42 -4.06 -6.29
N ASP A 73 -13.59 -5.07 -6.05
CA ASP A 73 -13.60 -5.87 -4.83
C ASP A 73 -12.44 -5.57 -3.89
N LEU A 74 -11.26 -5.32 -4.47
CA LEU A 74 -10.02 -5.15 -3.72
C LEU A 74 -9.35 -3.83 -4.12
N VAL A 75 -8.87 -3.10 -3.12
CA VAL A 75 -8.13 -1.85 -3.32
C VAL A 75 -6.84 -1.91 -2.52
N VAL A 76 -5.71 -1.73 -3.19
CA VAL A 76 -4.41 -1.66 -2.53
C VAL A 76 -3.73 -0.33 -2.87
N HIS A 77 -3.41 0.45 -1.84
CA HIS A 77 -2.62 1.67 -2.00
C HIS A 77 -1.15 1.36 -1.69
N ALA A 78 -0.36 1.09 -2.74
CA ALA A 78 1.08 0.84 -2.63
C ALA A 78 1.93 1.97 -3.23
N ALA A 79 1.32 2.99 -3.85
CA ALA A 79 2.03 4.19 -4.26
C ALA A 79 2.65 4.90 -3.06
N GLY A 80 3.92 5.25 -3.19
CA GLY A 80 4.62 5.94 -2.11
C GLY A 80 6.01 6.39 -2.54
N VAL A 81 6.39 7.54 -2.01
CA VAL A 81 7.69 8.18 -2.24
C VAL A 81 8.30 8.64 -0.92
N SER A 82 9.62 8.80 -0.89
CA SER A 82 10.35 9.41 0.22
C SER A 82 11.21 10.57 -0.27
N ARG A 83 11.39 11.56 0.58
CA ARG A 83 12.40 12.60 0.48
C ARG A 83 13.07 12.72 1.84
N GLU A 84 14.37 12.51 1.88
CA GLU A 84 15.11 12.38 3.13
C GLU A 84 15.96 13.64 3.36
N ALA A 85 15.67 14.31 4.46
CA ALA A 85 16.46 15.42 4.99
C ALA A 85 16.14 15.60 6.47
N VAL A 86 17.09 16.16 7.25
CA VAL A 86 16.77 16.63 8.61
C VAL A 86 15.73 17.75 8.51
N LEU A 87 14.80 17.78 9.49
CA LEU A 87 13.60 18.61 9.42
C LEU A 87 13.84 20.07 9.00
N TRP A 88 14.87 20.72 9.58
CA TRP A 88 15.18 22.14 9.29
C TRP A 88 15.88 22.38 7.96
N LYS A 89 16.17 21.32 7.18
CA LYS A 89 16.75 21.38 5.82
C LYS A 89 15.80 20.80 4.76
N LEU A 90 14.68 20.21 5.18
CA LEU A 90 13.70 19.65 4.27
C LEU A 90 12.99 20.81 3.55
N ALA A 91 13.00 20.79 2.21
CA ALA A 91 12.27 21.76 1.42
C ALA A 91 10.75 21.56 1.60
N VAL A 92 9.99 22.66 1.59
CA VAL A 92 8.52 22.61 1.72
C VAL A 92 7.92 21.83 0.55
N GLU A 93 8.46 21.99 -0.64
CA GLU A 93 8.04 21.30 -1.86
C GLU A 93 8.22 19.77 -1.75
N ASP A 94 9.32 19.32 -1.12
CA ASP A 94 9.56 17.89 -0.86
C ASP A 94 8.60 17.35 0.17
N TRP A 95 8.29 18.11 1.23
CA TRP A 95 7.26 17.76 2.19
C TRP A 95 5.90 17.60 1.49
N ASP A 96 5.48 18.63 0.74
CA ASP A 96 4.18 18.63 0.04
C ASP A 96 4.10 17.49 -0.98
N PHE A 97 5.18 17.22 -1.72
CA PHE A 97 5.24 16.12 -2.66
C PHE A 97 5.00 14.77 -1.96
N VAL A 98 5.67 14.51 -0.84
CA VAL A 98 5.51 13.27 -0.08
C VAL A 98 4.09 13.15 0.49
N GLN A 99 3.53 14.21 1.08
CA GLN A 99 2.16 14.20 1.59
C GLN A 99 1.14 13.97 0.47
N ASN A 100 1.33 14.62 -0.68
CA ASN A 100 0.42 14.51 -1.82
C ASN A 100 0.39 13.10 -2.42
N VAL A 101 1.54 12.43 -2.53
CA VAL A 101 1.58 11.05 -3.04
C VAL A 101 1.08 10.06 -1.98
N ASN A 102 1.66 10.07 -0.79
CA ASN A 102 1.49 8.98 0.17
C ASN A 102 0.14 9.06 0.92
N LEU A 103 -0.26 10.25 1.37
CA LEU A 103 -1.44 10.42 2.22
C LEU A 103 -2.65 10.94 1.45
N ARG A 104 -2.48 12.06 0.73
CA ARG A 104 -3.56 12.61 -0.08
C ARG A 104 -3.95 11.64 -1.20
N GLY A 105 -2.99 10.95 -1.82
CA GLY A 105 -3.27 9.92 -2.84
C GLY A 105 -4.11 8.77 -2.29
N ALA A 106 -3.81 8.29 -1.08
CA ALA A 106 -4.66 7.31 -0.42
C ALA A 106 -6.09 7.83 -0.18
N PHE A 107 -6.22 9.06 0.31
CA PHE A 107 -7.53 9.68 0.49
C PHE A 107 -8.32 9.76 -0.82
N LEU A 108 -7.70 10.23 -1.91
CA LEU A 108 -8.36 10.34 -3.22
C LEU A 108 -8.79 8.96 -3.75
N LEU A 109 -7.91 7.95 -3.62
CA LEU A 109 -8.24 6.59 -4.01
C LEU A 109 -9.46 6.06 -3.25
N LEU A 110 -9.47 6.20 -1.93
CA LEU A 110 -10.57 5.75 -1.07
C LEU A 110 -11.87 6.50 -1.38
N ARG A 111 -11.79 7.83 -1.59
CA ARG A 111 -12.93 8.68 -1.95
C ARG A 111 -13.68 8.17 -3.19
N HIS A 112 -12.95 7.73 -4.22
CA HIS A 112 -13.55 7.26 -5.47
C HIS A 112 -13.86 5.76 -5.47
N ALA A 113 -13.06 4.93 -4.79
CA ALA A 113 -13.25 3.48 -4.77
C ALA A 113 -14.41 3.05 -3.85
N ILE A 114 -14.56 3.66 -2.67
CA ILE A 114 -15.58 3.25 -1.68
C ILE A 114 -17.01 3.31 -2.23
N PRO A 115 -17.45 4.35 -2.97
CA PRO A 115 -18.79 4.36 -3.56
C PRO A 115 -19.03 3.19 -4.53
N VAL A 116 -18.03 2.81 -5.34
CA VAL A 116 -18.09 1.66 -6.25
C VAL A 116 -18.20 0.35 -5.49
N MET A 117 -17.34 0.15 -4.49
CA MET A 117 -17.38 -1.04 -3.62
C MET A 117 -18.69 -1.17 -2.85
N ARG A 118 -19.25 -0.04 -2.39
CA ARG A 118 -20.54 0.02 -1.68
C ARG A 118 -21.71 -0.38 -2.59
N ALA A 119 -21.67 0.01 -3.85
CA ALA A 119 -22.70 -0.37 -4.84
C ALA A 119 -22.65 -1.86 -5.21
N GLY A 120 -21.52 -2.52 -4.96
CA GLY A 120 -21.31 -3.95 -5.13
C GLY A 120 -21.58 -4.75 -3.83
N GLU A 121 -20.76 -5.75 -3.58
CA GLU A 121 -20.89 -6.67 -2.43
C GLU A 121 -20.01 -6.28 -1.22
N GLY A 122 -19.43 -5.09 -1.22
CA GLY A 122 -18.38 -4.69 -0.28
C GLY A 122 -16.99 -5.04 -0.80
N GLY A 123 -16.03 -5.26 0.08
CA GLY A 123 -14.67 -5.64 -0.35
C GLY A 123 -13.58 -5.47 0.69
N ARG A 124 -12.33 -5.44 0.23
CA ARG A 124 -11.14 -5.28 1.08
C ARG A 124 -10.27 -4.14 0.58
N ILE A 125 -9.76 -3.37 1.53
CA ILE A 125 -8.82 -2.27 1.28
C ILE A 125 -7.55 -2.53 2.11
N VAL A 126 -6.39 -2.43 1.49
CA VAL A 126 -5.11 -2.51 2.18
C VAL A 126 -4.26 -1.30 1.82
N LEU A 127 -3.80 -0.57 2.83
CA LEU A 127 -2.87 0.53 2.68
C LEU A 127 -1.45 0.06 3.05
N ILE A 128 -0.47 0.35 2.21
CA ILE A 128 0.93 0.05 2.52
C ILE A 128 1.49 1.21 3.35
N GLY A 129 1.61 0.94 4.65
CA GLY A 129 2.23 1.80 5.64
C GLY A 129 3.76 1.73 5.64
N SER A 130 4.34 1.85 6.81
CA SER A 130 5.75 1.59 7.13
C SER A 130 5.91 1.59 8.64
N ILE A 131 6.84 0.77 9.17
CA ILE A 131 7.23 0.86 10.57
C ILE A 131 7.69 2.27 10.97
N ASN A 132 8.21 3.07 10.02
CA ASN A 132 8.62 4.45 10.29
C ASN A 132 7.42 5.39 10.52
N GLY A 133 6.20 5.03 10.13
CA GLY A 133 4.98 5.73 10.53
C GLY A 133 4.67 5.56 12.02
N SER A 134 5.03 4.42 12.59
CA SER A 134 4.80 4.11 14.01
C SER A 134 5.97 4.49 14.91
N ARG A 135 7.23 4.24 14.48
CA ARG A 135 8.43 4.46 15.31
C ARG A 135 9.18 5.76 15.02
N GLY A 136 8.95 6.37 13.85
CA GLY A 136 9.80 7.43 13.32
C GLY A 136 11.17 6.92 12.86
N LYS A 137 11.90 7.76 12.10
CA LYS A 137 13.29 7.52 11.73
C LYS A 137 13.97 8.86 11.43
N PHE A 138 15.25 8.97 11.79
CA PHE A 138 16.05 10.17 11.51
C PHE A 138 16.01 10.51 10.01
N GLY A 139 15.80 11.78 9.69
CA GLY A 139 15.80 12.29 8.32
C GLY A 139 14.54 11.97 7.48
N THR A 140 13.51 11.34 8.05
CA THR A 140 12.31 10.90 7.29
C THR A 140 11.02 11.60 7.75
N SER A 141 11.09 12.84 8.22
CA SER A 141 9.93 13.52 8.83
C SER A 141 8.69 13.55 7.94
N ALA A 142 8.82 13.95 6.66
CA ALA A 142 7.70 13.97 5.71
C ALA A 142 7.12 12.56 5.48
N TYR A 143 8.00 11.59 5.25
CA TYR A 143 7.61 10.19 5.01
C TYR A 143 6.92 9.59 6.24
N SER A 144 7.54 9.71 7.42
CA SER A 144 6.99 9.16 8.66
C SER A 144 5.63 9.79 9.00
N ALA A 145 5.49 11.10 8.85
CA ALA A 145 4.22 11.80 9.05
C ALA A 145 3.14 11.29 8.08
N SER A 146 3.48 11.12 6.78
CA SER A 146 2.53 10.60 5.79
C SER A 146 2.06 9.18 6.13
N LYS A 147 2.99 8.30 6.55
CA LYS A 147 2.68 6.91 6.91
C LYS A 147 1.91 6.80 8.25
N ALA A 148 2.19 7.68 9.22
CA ALA A 148 1.37 7.82 10.43
C ALA A 148 -0.06 8.32 10.10
N GLY A 149 -0.18 9.26 9.16
CA GLY A 149 -1.48 9.73 8.66
C GLY A 149 -2.33 8.60 8.06
N LEU A 150 -1.72 7.66 7.34
CA LEU A 150 -2.42 6.48 6.82
C LEU A 150 -3.04 5.62 7.92
N ILE A 151 -2.37 5.52 9.09
CA ILE A 151 -2.89 4.76 10.24
C ILE A 151 -4.18 5.40 10.74
N ALA A 152 -4.17 6.71 10.94
CA ALA A 152 -5.35 7.44 11.40
C ALA A 152 -6.49 7.37 10.36
N LEU A 153 -6.16 7.56 9.06
CA LEU A 153 -7.11 7.47 7.96
C LEU A 153 -7.78 6.09 7.92
N ALA A 154 -7.01 5.00 7.95
CA ALA A 154 -7.55 3.66 7.91
C ALA A 154 -8.47 3.34 9.09
N LYS A 155 -8.08 3.73 10.31
CA LYS A 155 -8.90 3.53 11.53
C LYS A 155 -10.21 4.31 11.49
N THR A 156 -10.21 5.51 10.93
CA THR A 156 -11.41 6.33 10.76
C THR A 156 -12.32 5.71 9.70
N VAL A 157 -11.78 5.44 8.51
CA VAL A 157 -12.54 4.85 7.41
C VAL A 157 -13.09 3.48 7.79
N ALA A 158 -12.37 2.65 8.57
CA ALA A 158 -12.88 1.36 9.05
C ALA A 158 -14.22 1.51 9.80
N ARG A 159 -14.38 2.57 10.61
CA ARG A 159 -15.64 2.86 11.33
C ARG A 159 -16.76 3.28 10.41
N GLU A 160 -16.43 4.00 9.32
CA GLU A 160 -17.40 4.52 8.36
C GLU A 160 -17.94 3.43 7.43
N VAL A 161 -17.08 2.46 7.04
CA VAL A 161 -17.39 1.51 5.96
C VAL A 161 -17.70 0.07 6.42
N ALA A 162 -17.47 -0.30 7.69
CA ALA A 162 -17.64 -1.67 8.15
C ALA A 162 -19.06 -2.21 7.89
N ARG A 163 -20.10 -1.40 8.11
CA ARG A 163 -21.50 -1.75 7.84
C ARG A 163 -21.80 -1.92 6.34
N LEU A 164 -20.92 -1.43 5.47
CA LEU A 164 -20.98 -1.60 4.02
C LEU A 164 -20.28 -2.89 3.56
N LYS A 165 -19.87 -3.75 4.50
CA LYS A 165 -19.07 -4.98 4.25
C LYS A 165 -17.69 -4.69 3.64
N ILE A 166 -17.17 -3.49 3.83
CA ILE A 166 -15.82 -3.09 3.41
C ILE A 166 -14.90 -3.12 4.63
N LEU A 167 -13.81 -3.87 4.54
CA LEU A 167 -12.78 -3.93 5.58
C LEU A 167 -11.53 -3.23 5.08
N ILE A 168 -10.91 -2.43 5.94
CA ILE A 168 -9.68 -1.70 5.62
C ILE A 168 -8.60 -1.97 6.67
N ASN A 169 -7.40 -2.33 6.21
CA ASN A 169 -6.26 -2.62 7.08
C ASN A 169 -4.98 -2.00 6.51
N ILE A 170 -3.93 -2.02 7.31
CA ILE A 170 -2.61 -1.53 6.96
C ILE A 170 -1.61 -2.67 7.04
N VAL A 171 -0.72 -2.77 6.07
CA VAL A 171 0.52 -3.53 6.17
C VAL A 171 1.66 -2.54 6.41
N GLU A 172 2.44 -2.73 7.47
CA GLU A 172 3.65 -1.95 7.79
C GLU A 172 4.90 -2.79 7.49
N PRO A 173 5.52 -2.63 6.31
CA PRO A 173 6.80 -3.25 6.06
C PRO A 173 7.92 -2.62 6.90
N GLY A 174 8.93 -3.43 7.20
CA GLY A 174 10.25 -2.96 7.60
C GLY A 174 11.08 -2.52 6.41
N TRP A 175 12.40 -2.78 6.44
CA TRP A 175 13.28 -2.53 5.32
C TRP A 175 13.03 -3.56 4.21
N VAL A 176 12.38 -3.13 3.13
CA VAL A 176 12.08 -3.99 1.98
C VAL A 176 13.21 -3.91 0.96
N ARG A 177 13.68 -5.06 0.52
CA ARG A 177 14.66 -5.16 -0.55
C ARG A 177 14.04 -4.77 -1.89
N THR A 178 14.54 -3.70 -2.48
CA THR A 178 14.08 -3.16 -3.76
C THR A 178 15.26 -2.59 -4.53
N PRO A 179 15.17 -2.36 -5.84
CA PRO A 179 16.25 -1.69 -6.59
C PRO A 179 16.69 -0.36 -5.95
N LEU A 180 15.77 0.38 -5.36
CA LEU A 180 16.07 1.63 -4.65
C LEU A 180 16.92 1.38 -3.40
N THR A 181 16.56 0.43 -2.56
CA THR A 181 17.29 0.12 -1.32
C THR A 181 18.60 -0.60 -1.58
N ASP A 182 18.68 -1.40 -2.64
CA ASP A 182 19.90 -2.10 -3.07
C ASP A 182 20.97 -1.13 -3.60
N SER A 183 20.57 0.05 -4.10
CA SER A 183 21.50 1.10 -4.54
C SER A 183 22.14 1.91 -3.40
N LEU A 184 21.68 1.74 -2.15
CA LEU A 184 22.21 2.45 -1.00
C LEU A 184 23.59 1.91 -0.57
N PRO A 185 24.43 2.73 0.12
CA PRO A 185 25.73 2.29 0.63
C PRO A 185 25.62 1.03 1.51
N GLN A 186 26.63 0.16 1.42
CA GLN A 186 26.67 -1.11 2.16
C GLN A 186 26.44 -0.90 3.66
N ALA A 187 27.09 0.10 4.27
CA ALA A 187 26.94 0.39 5.69
C ALA A 187 25.49 0.70 6.11
N VAL A 188 24.70 1.35 5.23
CA VAL A 188 23.28 1.62 5.48
C VAL A 188 22.47 0.34 5.42
N ARG A 189 22.79 -0.53 4.46
CA ARG A 189 22.15 -1.84 4.30
C ARG A 189 22.46 -2.75 5.49
N ASP A 190 23.72 -2.82 5.92
CA ASP A 190 24.15 -3.61 7.06
C ASP A 190 23.48 -3.14 8.35
N ALA A 191 23.38 -1.82 8.57
CA ALA A 191 22.67 -1.27 9.72
C ALA A 191 21.19 -1.66 9.72
N ALA A 192 20.53 -1.62 8.54
CA ALA A 192 19.12 -2.03 8.42
C ALA A 192 18.95 -3.54 8.66
N LEU A 193 19.90 -4.36 8.20
CA LEU A 193 19.90 -5.81 8.45
C LEU A 193 20.10 -6.13 9.92
N ALA A 194 20.97 -5.41 10.61
CA ALA A 194 21.24 -5.59 12.04
C ALA A 194 20.01 -5.29 12.93
N GLU A 195 19.08 -4.47 12.45
CA GLU A 195 17.80 -4.25 13.15
C GLU A 195 16.80 -5.42 12.98
N SER A 196 17.01 -6.31 12.01
CA SER A 196 16.10 -7.44 11.76
C SER A 196 16.38 -8.61 12.71
N LEU A 197 15.42 -8.95 13.56
CA LEU A 197 15.55 -10.11 14.47
C LEU A 197 15.51 -11.44 13.70
N VAL A 198 14.89 -11.47 12.51
CA VAL A 198 14.84 -12.65 11.63
C VAL A 198 16.14 -12.81 10.83
N GLY A 199 17.03 -11.81 10.83
CA GLY A 199 18.35 -11.88 10.19
C GLY A 199 18.32 -11.78 8.66
N ARG A 200 17.22 -11.30 8.07
CA ARG A 200 17.12 -11.00 6.63
C ARG A 200 16.29 -9.75 6.35
N TYR A 201 16.45 -9.19 5.19
CA TYR A 201 15.56 -8.13 4.71
C TYR A 201 14.14 -8.66 4.46
N VAL A 202 13.17 -7.77 4.50
CA VAL A 202 11.82 -8.05 4.01
C VAL A 202 11.89 -8.07 2.46
N GLU A 203 11.35 -9.10 1.86
CA GLU A 203 11.20 -9.16 0.40
C GLU A 203 9.82 -8.63 -0.01
N PRO A 204 9.66 -8.07 -1.22
CA PRO A 204 8.35 -7.68 -1.74
C PRO A 204 7.29 -8.79 -1.64
N ALA A 205 7.71 -10.06 -1.79
CA ALA A 205 6.84 -11.22 -1.65
C ALA A 205 6.31 -11.42 -0.22
N ASP A 206 7.08 -11.07 0.81
CA ASP A 206 6.59 -11.13 2.21
C ASP A 206 5.45 -10.14 2.43
N VAL A 207 5.58 -8.93 1.86
CA VAL A 207 4.52 -7.90 1.91
C VAL A 207 3.29 -8.36 1.13
N ALA A 208 3.50 -8.90 -0.07
CA ALA A 208 2.42 -9.40 -0.92
C ALA A 208 1.63 -10.55 -0.26
N ALA A 209 2.31 -11.45 0.45
CA ALA A 209 1.66 -12.52 1.22
C ALA A 209 0.73 -11.97 2.31
N ALA A 210 1.18 -10.94 3.06
CA ALA A 210 0.36 -10.28 4.08
C ALA A 210 -0.86 -9.56 3.47
N VAL A 211 -0.69 -8.88 2.34
CA VAL A 211 -1.79 -8.24 1.59
C VAL A 211 -2.79 -9.30 1.12
N SER A 212 -2.32 -10.40 0.54
CA SER A 212 -3.16 -11.51 0.07
C SER A 212 -3.97 -12.12 1.22
N PHE A 213 -3.36 -12.31 2.41
CA PHE A 213 -4.06 -12.77 3.60
C PHE A 213 -5.18 -11.79 4.00
N LEU A 214 -4.89 -10.49 4.08
CA LEU A 214 -5.87 -9.47 4.46
C LEU A 214 -7.01 -9.31 3.42
N CYS A 215 -6.75 -9.61 2.16
CA CYS A 215 -7.75 -9.66 1.11
C CYS A 215 -8.59 -10.96 1.13
N GLY A 216 -8.06 -12.02 1.73
CA GLY A 216 -8.63 -13.36 1.71
C GLY A 216 -9.70 -13.63 2.77
N PRO A 217 -10.26 -14.85 2.75
CA PRO A 217 -11.34 -15.27 3.65
C PRO A 217 -10.90 -15.40 5.11
N GLY A 218 -9.60 -15.58 5.38
CA GLY A 218 -9.06 -15.65 6.74
C GLY A 218 -9.15 -14.35 7.53
N ALA A 219 -9.38 -13.20 6.85
CA ALA A 219 -9.38 -11.87 7.44
C ALA A 219 -10.78 -11.24 7.59
N GLN A 220 -11.86 -12.04 7.61
CA GLN A 220 -13.24 -11.53 7.62
C GLN A 220 -13.62 -10.71 8.85
N GLN A 221 -12.90 -10.85 9.96
CA GLN A 221 -13.11 -10.09 11.21
C GLN A 221 -11.94 -9.14 11.52
N ILE A 222 -11.09 -8.86 10.51
CA ILE A 222 -9.93 -7.98 10.66
C ILE A 222 -10.20 -6.67 9.93
N THR A 223 -10.37 -5.56 10.67
CA THR A 223 -10.52 -4.21 10.12
C THR A 223 -9.89 -3.17 11.04
N GLY A 224 -9.34 -2.10 10.49
CA GLY A 224 -8.66 -1.05 11.23
C GLY A 224 -7.34 -1.47 11.87
N GLN A 225 -6.80 -2.65 11.50
CA GLN A 225 -5.61 -3.23 12.09
C GLN A 225 -4.34 -2.89 11.31
N ILE A 226 -3.23 -2.96 12.02
CA ILE A 226 -1.88 -2.83 11.47
C ILE A 226 -1.23 -4.21 11.55
N LEU A 227 -0.87 -4.76 10.40
CA LEU A 227 -0.08 -5.99 10.28
C LEU A 227 1.35 -5.62 9.91
N ARG A 228 2.29 -5.82 10.84
CA ARG A 228 3.70 -5.58 10.58
C ARG A 228 4.35 -6.76 9.87
N VAL A 229 5.17 -6.43 8.86
CA VAL A 229 5.98 -7.36 8.08
C VAL A 229 7.40 -6.80 8.07
N ASP A 230 8.09 -6.92 9.20
CA ASP A 230 9.33 -6.21 9.44
C ASP A 230 10.46 -7.08 10.04
N GLY A 231 10.23 -8.38 10.20
CA GLY A 231 11.20 -9.27 10.81
C GLY A 231 11.59 -8.89 12.25
N GLY A 232 10.69 -8.19 12.96
CA GLY A 232 10.93 -7.70 14.31
C GLY A 232 11.70 -6.38 14.40
N GLN A 233 11.99 -5.73 13.26
CA GLN A 233 12.78 -4.50 13.19
C GLN A 233 12.22 -3.36 14.06
N SER A 234 10.92 -3.29 14.27
CA SER A 234 10.26 -2.27 15.09
C SER A 234 10.33 -2.53 16.60
N LEU A 235 10.81 -3.70 17.02
CA LEU A 235 10.95 -4.06 18.45
C LEU A 235 12.28 -3.58 19.06
N GLY A 236 13.20 -3.12 18.23
CA GLY A 236 14.54 -2.71 18.63
C GLY A 236 15.55 -3.87 18.53
N SER A 237 16.85 -3.53 18.60
CA SER A 237 17.93 -4.52 18.69
C SER A 237 17.94 -5.20 20.06
N VAL A 238 18.24 -6.47 20.08
CA VAL A 238 18.52 -7.25 21.30
C VAL A 238 19.86 -6.85 21.87
#